data_016b99fa8ad238a72a923b7d4fe19140
#
_entry.id   016b99fa8ad238a72a923b7d4fe19140
#
_cell.length_a   1.000
_cell.length_b   1.000
_cell.length_c   1.000
_cell.angle_alpha   90.00
_cell.angle_beta   90.00
_cell.angle_gamma   90.00
#
_symmetry.space_group_name_H-M   'P 1'
#
loop_
_entity.id
_entity.type
_entity.pdbx_description
1 polymer ?
#
loop_
_entity_poly.entity_id
_entity_poly.type
_entity_poly.pdbx_seq_one_letter_code
_entity_poly.pdbx_strand_id
1 'polypeptide(L)'
;MSVYNQNRGGIIQIIIGTIFFLIVAQLVSLQVVSNKYKLAADNNAIFRKIIYPDRGIIYDRKKRALLENTISYDLVVIPNEAKGVDTAALCAILQIDKAEYSKRIVEAIIKNTRVKAGVFEPFLTPEIYAQLNENLYRFPGFSLSERSIRSYPYNTAAHVLGYVAEVDVNFLKKHESEGYEMGDYAGMTGLEKNYETVLMGQRGVKRFLRDNKGKIQGPYEKGEFDTVAIAGKNLYTSVDVQVQQLAEKLLQNKIGSAVAINPKTGGVIAMASSPGYNPNLLTGSKRRKTIGRLLLDTA
;
A
#
# COMPACT_ATOMS: atom_id res chain seq x y z
N MET A 1 -76.80 24.29 13.90
CA MET A 1 -75.53 23.54 14.30
C MET A 1 -74.60 23.30 13.17
N SER A 2 -74.42 24.11 12.12
CA SER A 2 -73.54 23.82 10.97
C SER A 2 -72.38 24.79 10.73
N VAL A 3 -72.33 25.92 11.45
CA VAL A 3 -71.29 26.95 11.25
C VAL A 3 -69.98 26.60 11.94
N TYR A 4 -69.98 25.70 12.96
CA TYR A 4 -68.80 25.36 13.74
C TYR A 4 -67.86 24.36 13.07
N ASN A 5 -68.32 23.66 12.04
CA ASN A 5 -67.49 22.67 11.33
C ASN A 5 -66.68 23.20 10.07
N GLN A 6 -67.12 24.32 9.48
CA GLN A 6 -66.48 24.91 8.31
C GLN A 6 -65.12 25.55 8.63
N ASN A 7 -65.02 26.23 9.80
CA ASN A 7 -63.74 26.84 10.19
C ASN A 7 -62.64 25.82 10.56
N ARG A 8 -63.01 24.63 11.04
CA ARG A 8 -62.03 23.57 11.35
C ARG A 8 -61.46 22.95 10.09
N GLY A 9 -62.25 22.78 9.03
CA GLY A 9 -61.76 22.30 7.74
C GLY A 9 -60.75 23.24 7.11
N GLY A 10 -60.98 24.55 7.16
CA GLY A 10 -60.05 25.56 6.67
C GLY A 10 -58.72 25.60 7.42
N ILE A 11 -58.77 25.46 8.76
CA ILE A 11 -57.53 25.38 9.56
C ILE A 11 -56.71 24.16 9.24
N ILE A 12 -57.33 22.99 9.05
CA ILE A 12 -56.64 21.75 8.68
C ILE A 12 -56.01 21.90 7.31
N GLN A 13 -56.72 22.49 6.33
CA GLN A 13 -56.15 22.72 4.98
C GLN A 13 -54.94 23.66 5.01
N ILE A 14 -54.96 24.73 5.81
CA ILE A 14 -53.82 25.63 5.98
C ILE A 14 -52.64 24.90 6.62
N ILE A 15 -52.86 24.07 7.65
CA ILE A 15 -51.80 23.29 8.29
C ILE A 15 -51.17 22.33 7.29
N ILE A 16 -51.98 21.57 6.54
CA ILE A 16 -51.47 20.65 5.52
C ILE A 16 -50.70 21.39 4.44
N GLY A 17 -51.24 22.52 3.94
CA GLY A 17 -50.56 23.37 2.96
C GLY A 17 -49.19 23.90 3.42
N THR A 18 -49.15 24.34 4.69
CA THR A 18 -47.91 24.83 5.31
C THR A 18 -46.87 23.72 5.47
N ILE A 19 -47.26 22.53 5.92
CA ILE A 19 -46.39 21.37 6.02
C ILE A 19 -45.88 20.96 4.65
N PHE A 20 -46.76 20.89 3.64
CA PHE A 20 -46.38 20.58 2.28
C PHE A 20 -45.39 21.60 1.72
N PHE A 21 -45.64 22.90 1.90
CA PHE A 21 -44.73 23.96 1.47
C PHE A 21 -43.34 23.86 2.14
N LEU A 22 -43.29 23.55 3.45
CA LEU A 22 -42.02 23.35 4.18
C LEU A 22 -41.26 22.14 3.63
N ILE A 23 -41.96 21.05 3.34
CA ILE A 23 -41.31 19.83 2.74
C ILE A 23 -40.74 20.16 1.35
N VAL A 24 -41.50 20.86 0.51
CA VAL A 24 -41.05 21.26 -0.83
C VAL A 24 -39.88 22.23 -0.74
N ALA A 25 -39.93 23.21 0.12
CA ALA A 25 -38.81 24.14 0.36
C ALA A 25 -37.55 23.43 0.84
N GLN A 26 -37.71 22.44 1.71
CA GLN A 26 -36.60 21.59 2.18
C GLN A 26 -36.03 20.71 1.07
N LEU A 27 -36.89 20.13 0.23
CA LEU A 27 -36.46 19.35 -0.95
C LEU A 27 -35.69 20.22 -1.96
N VAL A 28 -36.17 21.43 -2.25
CA VAL A 28 -35.46 22.36 -3.15
C VAL A 28 -34.11 22.75 -2.55
N SER A 29 -34.04 23.05 -1.26
CA SER A 29 -32.79 23.34 -0.56
C SER A 29 -31.82 22.18 -0.64
N LEU A 30 -32.28 20.95 -0.44
CA LEU A 30 -31.46 19.73 -0.51
C LEU A 30 -30.97 19.37 -1.93
N GLN A 31 -31.83 19.55 -2.95
CA GLN A 31 -31.56 19.09 -4.33
C GLN A 31 -30.87 20.16 -5.18
N VAL A 32 -31.18 21.46 -4.95
CA VAL A 32 -30.70 22.54 -5.81
C VAL A 32 -29.61 23.36 -5.14
N VAL A 33 -29.76 23.68 -3.84
CA VAL A 33 -28.82 24.56 -3.12
C VAL A 33 -27.65 23.79 -2.49
N SER A 34 -27.89 22.57 -1.99
CA SER A 34 -26.88 21.80 -1.28
C SER A 34 -26.06 20.89 -2.21
N ASN A 35 -24.83 21.28 -2.52
CA ASN A 35 -23.86 20.42 -3.23
C ASN A 35 -23.27 19.30 -2.36
N LYS A 36 -23.54 19.31 -1.06
CA LYS A 36 -22.98 18.35 -0.10
C LYS A 36 -23.34 16.89 -0.42
N TYR A 37 -24.59 16.65 -0.76
CA TYR A 37 -25.08 15.31 -1.07
C TYR A 37 -24.65 14.84 -2.47
N LYS A 38 -24.52 15.76 -3.42
CA LYS A 38 -23.97 15.48 -4.74
C LYS A 38 -22.50 15.08 -4.64
N LEU A 39 -21.69 15.83 -3.91
CA LEU A 39 -20.29 15.50 -3.63
C LEU A 39 -20.14 14.16 -2.88
N ALA A 40 -21.02 13.87 -1.93
CA ALA A 40 -21.01 12.60 -1.21
C ALA A 40 -21.42 11.44 -2.13
N ALA A 41 -22.39 11.62 -3.02
CA ALA A 41 -22.79 10.63 -4.00
C ALA A 41 -21.66 10.35 -5.03
N ASP A 42 -21.03 11.41 -5.55
CA ASP A 42 -19.90 11.31 -6.47
C ASP A 42 -18.70 10.61 -5.81
N ASN A 43 -18.37 10.94 -4.57
CA ASN A 43 -17.30 10.27 -3.82
C ASN A 43 -17.60 8.80 -3.51
N ASN A 44 -18.88 8.42 -3.37
CA ASN A 44 -19.28 7.02 -3.18
C ASN A 44 -19.32 6.25 -4.50
N ALA A 45 -19.65 6.91 -5.60
CA ALA A 45 -19.72 6.30 -6.93
C ALA A 45 -18.35 6.15 -7.60
N ILE A 46 -17.36 6.97 -7.21
CA ILE A 46 -16.02 6.95 -7.81
C ILE A 46 -15.05 6.18 -6.91
N PHE A 47 -14.59 5.03 -7.38
CA PHE A 47 -13.51 4.27 -6.76
C PHE A 47 -12.16 4.73 -7.31
N ARG A 48 -11.28 5.22 -6.44
CA ARG A 48 -9.92 5.63 -6.78
C ARG A 48 -8.97 4.49 -6.51
N LYS A 49 -8.31 4.00 -7.58
CA LYS A 49 -7.24 2.99 -7.48
C LYS A 49 -5.90 3.69 -7.64
N ILE A 50 -5.09 3.68 -6.58
CA ILE A 50 -3.73 4.20 -6.61
C ILE A 50 -2.86 3.22 -7.41
N ILE A 51 -2.09 3.75 -8.36
CA ILE A 51 -1.09 3.03 -9.13
C ILE A 51 0.28 3.45 -8.61
N TYR A 52 0.96 2.53 -7.96
CA TYR A 52 2.30 2.78 -7.45
C TYR A 52 3.31 2.73 -8.60
N PRO A 53 4.20 3.72 -8.73
CA PRO A 53 5.27 3.69 -9.71
C PRO A 53 6.38 2.73 -9.27
N ASP A 54 7.19 2.30 -10.22
CA ASP A 54 8.45 1.65 -9.91
C ASP A 54 9.40 2.63 -9.24
N ARG A 55 10.01 2.21 -8.13
CA ARG A 55 11.02 3.03 -7.44
C ARG A 55 12.32 3.07 -8.25
N GLY A 56 13.05 4.19 -8.20
CA GLY A 56 14.35 4.32 -8.83
C GLY A 56 15.35 3.25 -8.36
N ILE A 57 16.22 2.82 -9.24
CA ILE A 57 17.29 1.83 -8.99
C ILE A 57 18.51 2.57 -8.44
N ILE A 58 19.23 1.95 -7.50
CA ILE A 58 20.47 2.52 -6.97
C ILE A 58 21.66 1.74 -7.59
N TYR A 59 22.53 2.46 -8.26
CA TYR A 59 23.70 1.93 -8.96
C TYR A 59 24.99 2.27 -8.24
N ASP A 60 25.98 1.41 -8.39
CA ASP A 60 27.37 1.68 -8.01
C ASP A 60 28.06 2.59 -9.06
N ARG A 61 29.32 2.95 -8.77
CA ARG A 61 30.15 3.77 -9.68
C ARG A 61 30.39 3.15 -11.07
N LYS A 62 30.24 1.84 -11.22
CA LYS A 62 30.37 1.08 -12.48
C LYS A 62 29.03 0.73 -13.10
N LYS A 63 27.94 1.38 -12.67
CA LYS A 63 26.57 1.15 -13.15
C LYS A 63 26.04 -0.27 -12.87
N ARG A 64 26.54 -0.96 -11.84
CA ARG A 64 25.97 -2.22 -11.37
C ARG A 64 24.86 -1.91 -10.37
N ALA A 65 23.72 -2.56 -10.48
CA ALA A 65 22.59 -2.35 -9.57
C ALA A 65 22.92 -2.86 -8.17
N LEU A 66 23.06 -1.96 -7.19
CA LEU A 66 23.20 -2.29 -5.78
C LEU A 66 21.85 -2.65 -5.16
N LEU A 67 20.80 -2.04 -5.68
CA LEU A 67 19.43 -2.19 -5.25
C LEU A 67 18.52 -2.04 -6.46
N GLU A 68 17.65 -3.02 -6.66
CA GLU A 68 16.72 -3.10 -7.78
C GLU A 68 15.31 -3.47 -7.34
N ASN A 69 14.35 -3.43 -8.26
CA ASN A 69 12.98 -3.86 -8.02
C ASN A 69 12.78 -5.29 -8.51
N THR A 70 12.10 -6.09 -7.71
CA THR A 70 11.65 -7.44 -8.07
C THR A 70 10.14 -7.53 -7.85
N ILE A 71 9.45 -8.22 -8.74
CA ILE A 71 8.02 -8.46 -8.61
C ILE A 71 7.80 -9.58 -7.60
N SER A 72 6.88 -9.35 -6.67
CA SER A 72 6.32 -10.33 -5.77
C SER A 72 4.80 -10.30 -5.87
N TYR A 73 4.14 -11.34 -5.42
CA TYR A 73 2.69 -11.46 -5.49
C TYR A 73 2.10 -11.59 -4.09
N ASP A 74 0.97 -10.94 -3.88
CA ASP A 74 0.16 -11.08 -2.68
C ASP A 74 -1.15 -11.78 -3.04
N LEU A 75 -1.63 -12.64 -2.15
CA LEU A 75 -3.01 -13.10 -2.19
C LEU A 75 -3.87 -12.07 -1.46
N VAL A 76 -4.83 -11.48 -2.15
CA VAL A 76 -5.77 -10.52 -1.58
C VAL A 76 -7.17 -11.12 -1.54
N VAL A 77 -7.99 -10.67 -0.59
CA VAL A 77 -9.35 -11.16 -0.39
C VAL A 77 -10.33 -10.00 -0.25
N ILE A 78 -11.50 -10.12 -0.85
CA ILE A 78 -12.69 -9.30 -0.57
C ILE A 78 -13.63 -10.14 0.30
N PRO A 79 -13.69 -9.91 1.62
CA PRO A 79 -14.39 -10.82 2.54
C PRO A 79 -15.87 -11.05 2.23
N ASN A 80 -16.57 -10.05 1.70
CA ASN A 80 -17.98 -10.20 1.31
C ASN A 80 -18.19 -11.10 0.09
N GLU A 81 -17.19 -11.24 -0.76
CA GLU A 81 -17.22 -12.07 -1.96
C GLU A 81 -16.66 -13.49 -1.70
N ALA A 82 -15.95 -13.69 -0.61
CA ALA A 82 -15.34 -14.95 -0.21
C ALA A 82 -16.36 -15.95 0.38
N LYS A 83 -17.51 -16.11 -0.30
CA LYS A 83 -18.57 -17.04 0.09
C LYS A 83 -18.46 -18.32 -0.74
N GLY A 84 -18.54 -19.48 -0.05
CA GLY A 84 -18.45 -20.78 -0.73
C GLY A 84 -17.04 -21.17 -1.15
N VAL A 85 -16.01 -20.55 -0.58
CA VAL A 85 -14.60 -20.87 -0.83
C VAL A 85 -14.27 -22.26 -0.35
N ASP A 86 -13.54 -23.03 -1.15
CA ASP A 86 -12.93 -24.29 -0.73
C ASP A 86 -11.76 -23.99 0.23
N THR A 87 -12.13 -23.76 1.50
CA THR A 87 -11.16 -23.39 2.54
C THR A 87 -10.15 -24.50 2.80
N ALA A 88 -10.52 -25.77 2.59
CA ALA A 88 -9.60 -26.89 2.82
C ALA A 88 -8.48 -26.89 1.77
N ALA A 89 -8.84 -26.71 0.50
CA ALA A 89 -7.85 -26.64 -0.58
C ALA A 89 -6.96 -25.40 -0.46
N LEU A 90 -7.53 -24.24 -0.11
CA LEU A 90 -6.75 -23.00 0.09
C LEU A 90 -5.76 -23.14 1.26
N CYS A 91 -6.21 -23.70 2.40
CA CYS A 91 -5.35 -23.95 3.55
C CYS A 91 -4.21 -24.95 3.22
N ALA A 92 -4.50 -25.98 2.43
CA ALA A 92 -3.48 -26.94 1.99
C ALA A 92 -2.40 -26.28 1.11
N ILE A 93 -2.79 -25.43 0.14
CA ILE A 93 -1.84 -24.70 -0.72
C ILE A 93 -0.97 -23.74 0.11
N LEU A 94 -1.58 -22.99 1.02
CA LEU A 94 -0.87 -22.01 1.85
C LEU A 94 -0.15 -22.62 3.06
N GLN A 95 -0.34 -23.92 3.33
CA GLN A 95 0.22 -24.65 4.47
C GLN A 95 -0.15 -23.99 5.81
N ILE A 96 -1.42 -23.55 5.93
CA ILE A 96 -1.98 -22.95 7.14
C ILE A 96 -3.15 -23.79 7.66
N ASP A 97 -3.45 -23.65 8.94
CA ASP A 97 -4.63 -24.25 9.53
C ASP A 97 -5.88 -23.38 9.38
N LYS A 98 -7.04 -23.96 9.71
CA LYS A 98 -8.33 -23.26 9.62
C LYS A 98 -8.45 -22.11 10.63
N ALA A 99 -7.74 -22.18 11.75
CA ALA A 99 -7.73 -21.12 12.76
C ALA A 99 -6.97 -19.89 12.23
N GLU A 100 -5.80 -20.12 11.62
CA GLU A 100 -5.01 -19.06 10.98
C GLU A 100 -5.76 -18.43 9.79
N TYR A 101 -6.46 -19.24 8.96
CA TYR A 101 -7.33 -18.74 7.90
C TYR A 101 -8.37 -17.75 8.46
N SER A 102 -9.10 -18.16 9.52
CA SER A 102 -10.13 -17.32 10.13
C SER A 102 -9.55 -16.02 10.70
N LYS A 103 -8.40 -16.11 11.35
CA LYS A 103 -7.68 -14.94 11.88
C LYS A 103 -7.30 -13.95 10.77
N ARG A 104 -6.77 -14.42 9.64
CA ARG A 104 -6.38 -13.58 8.50
C ARG A 104 -7.57 -12.89 7.83
N ILE A 105 -8.71 -13.58 7.74
CA ILE A 105 -9.96 -12.95 7.26
C ILE A 105 -10.37 -11.80 8.20
N VAL A 106 -10.32 -12.02 9.51
CA VAL A 106 -10.65 -10.98 10.51
C VAL A 106 -9.68 -9.81 10.41
N GLU A 107 -8.39 -10.07 10.27
CA GLU A 107 -7.37 -9.01 10.08
C GLU A 107 -7.60 -8.20 8.80
N ALA A 108 -7.97 -8.86 7.70
CA ALA A 108 -8.29 -8.18 6.44
C ALA A 108 -9.53 -7.27 6.60
N ILE A 109 -10.55 -7.72 7.36
CA ILE A 109 -11.75 -6.92 7.67
C ILE A 109 -11.39 -5.71 8.54
N ILE A 110 -10.58 -5.89 9.57
CA ILE A 110 -10.19 -4.81 10.49
C ILE A 110 -9.40 -3.73 9.74
N LYS A 111 -8.46 -4.13 8.87
CA LYS A 111 -7.61 -3.20 8.12
C LYS A 111 -8.35 -2.48 6.99
N ASN A 112 -9.20 -3.18 6.24
CA ASN A 112 -9.72 -2.69 4.95
C ASN A 112 -11.24 -2.78 4.78
N THR A 113 -11.98 -3.13 5.82
CA THR A 113 -13.43 -3.38 5.77
C THR A 113 -13.82 -4.66 5.02
N ARG A 114 -15.12 -5.00 5.03
CA ARG A 114 -15.61 -6.25 4.40
C ARG A 114 -15.75 -6.17 2.87
N VAL A 115 -15.81 -4.96 2.32
CA VAL A 115 -16.09 -4.71 0.88
C VAL A 115 -14.86 -4.29 0.08
N LYS A 116 -13.74 -4.03 0.74
CA LYS A 116 -12.48 -3.67 0.09
C LYS A 116 -11.54 -4.87 0.08
N ALA A 117 -10.73 -4.97 -0.97
CA ALA A 117 -9.67 -5.95 -1.04
C ALA A 117 -8.64 -5.72 0.07
N GLY A 118 -8.37 -6.75 0.84
CA GLY A 118 -7.35 -6.77 1.90
C GLY A 118 -6.31 -7.85 1.62
N VAL A 119 -5.07 -7.63 2.04
CA VAL A 119 -4.00 -8.63 1.90
C VAL A 119 -4.29 -9.79 2.86
N PHE A 120 -4.41 -11.00 2.31
CA PHE A 120 -4.61 -12.25 3.05
C PHE A 120 -3.29 -12.96 3.33
N GLU A 121 -2.46 -13.15 2.29
CA GLU A 121 -1.10 -13.68 2.39
C GLU A 121 -0.17 -12.81 1.56
N PRO A 122 0.75 -12.07 2.18
CA PRO A 122 1.74 -11.27 1.47
C PRO A 122 2.93 -12.11 1.02
N PHE A 123 3.60 -11.70 -0.05
CA PHE A 123 4.87 -12.23 -0.52
C PHE A 123 4.82 -13.73 -0.81
N LEU A 124 3.95 -14.14 -1.71
CA LEU A 124 3.83 -15.53 -2.16
C LEU A 124 5.15 -16.01 -2.78
N THR A 125 5.53 -17.25 -2.47
CA THR A 125 6.62 -17.91 -3.19
C THR A 125 6.18 -18.26 -4.61
N PRO A 126 7.11 -18.39 -5.58
CA PRO A 126 6.76 -18.76 -6.96
C PRO A 126 5.93 -20.05 -7.06
N GLU A 127 6.22 -21.02 -6.20
CA GLU A 127 5.51 -22.32 -6.16
C GLU A 127 4.06 -22.14 -5.67
N ILE A 128 3.86 -21.39 -4.59
CA ILE A 128 2.52 -21.10 -4.05
C ILE A 128 1.73 -20.24 -5.03
N TYR A 129 2.38 -19.25 -5.66
CA TYR A 129 1.77 -18.41 -6.70
C TYR A 129 1.25 -19.27 -7.86
N ALA A 130 2.07 -20.18 -8.40
CA ALA A 130 1.66 -21.05 -9.50
C ALA A 130 0.44 -21.91 -9.13
N GLN A 131 0.48 -22.56 -7.96
CA GLN A 131 -0.62 -23.38 -7.47
C GLN A 131 -1.91 -22.57 -7.25
N LEU A 132 -1.80 -21.37 -6.69
CA LEU A 132 -2.96 -20.49 -6.50
C LEU A 132 -3.51 -20.00 -7.83
N ASN A 133 -2.66 -19.62 -8.78
CA ASN A 133 -3.09 -19.11 -10.08
C ASN A 133 -3.87 -20.17 -10.88
N GLU A 134 -3.44 -21.43 -10.83
CA GLU A 134 -4.15 -22.56 -11.46
C GLU A 134 -5.50 -22.87 -10.80
N ASN A 135 -5.62 -22.68 -9.49
CA ASN A 135 -6.79 -23.02 -8.70
C ASN A 135 -7.66 -21.83 -8.30
N LEU A 136 -7.38 -20.63 -8.80
CA LEU A 136 -8.02 -19.38 -8.35
C LEU A 136 -9.56 -19.40 -8.54
N TYR A 137 -10.06 -20.11 -9.55
CA TYR A 137 -11.49 -20.29 -9.80
C TYR A 137 -12.25 -20.98 -8.66
N ARG A 138 -11.56 -21.74 -7.80
CA ARG A 138 -12.12 -22.42 -6.60
C ARG A 138 -12.24 -21.47 -5.41
N PHE A 139 -11.64 -20.30 -5.49
CA PHE A 139 -11.53 -19.37 -4.38
C PHE A 139 -12.21 -18.03 -4.70
N PRO A 140 -13.56 -18.00 -4.80
CA PRO A 140 -14.30 -16.76 -5.06
C PRO A 140 -13.95 -15.71 -4.02
N GLY A 141 -13.83 -14.44 -4.47
CA GLY A 141 -13.44 -13.32 -3.63
C GLY A 141 -11.94 -13.21 -3.34
N PHE A 142 -11.13 -14.17 -3.78
CA PHE A 142 -9.67 -14.07 -3.75
C PHE A 142 -9.13 -13.66 -5.12
N SER A 143 -8.02 -12.92 -5.11
CA SER A 143 -7.29 -12.53 -6.31
C SER A 143 -5.81 -12.36 -6.01
N LEU A 144 -4.99 -12.46 -7.05
CA LEU A 144 -3.55 -12.23 -6.96
C LEU A 144 -3.25 -10.77 -7.32
N SER A 145 -2.43 -10.11 -6.50
CA SER A 145 -2.02 -8.73 -6.70
C SER A 145 -0.50 -8.65 -6.81
N GLU A 146 -0.02 -8.00 -7.85
CA GLU A 146 1.41 -7.73 -8.02
C GLU A 146 1.87 -6.64 -7.06
N ARG A 147 3.07 -6.84 -6.54
CA ARG A 147 3.76 -5.89 -5.66
C ARG A 147 5.22 -5.77 -6.06
N SER A 148 5.70 -4.56 -6.24
CA SER A 148 7.13 -4.29 -6.39
C SER A 148 7.81 -4.30 -5.03
N ILE A 149 8.87 -5.09 -4.88
CA ILE A 149 9.70 -5.17 -3.67
C ILE A 149 11.15 -4.88 -4.00
N ARG A 150 11.92 -4.44 -3.00
CA ARG A 150 13.35 -4.22 -3.15
C ARG A 150 14.13 -5.52 -3.08
N SER A 151 15.13 -5.65 -3.95
CA SER A 151 16.09 -6.74 -4.02
C SER A 151 17.50 -6.20 -3.98
N TYR A 152 18.38 -6.86 -3.24
CA TYR A 152 19.78 -6.50 -3.05
C TYR A 152 20.66 -7.61 -3.64
N PRO A 153 21.04 -7.51 -4.92
CA PRO A 153 21.74 -8.60 -5.62
C PRO A 153 23.06 -9.02 -4.98
N TYR A 154 23.74 -8.09 -4.33
CA TYR A 154 25.06 -8.34 -3.75
C TYR A 154 25.06 -8.60 -2.23
N ASN A 155 23.92 -8.54 -1.55
CA ASN A 155 23.81 -8.70 -0.09
C ASN A 155 24.83 -7.86 0.71
N THR A 156 25.11 -6.64 0.26
CA THR A 156 26.14 -5.75 0.83
C THR A 156 25.60 -4.34 1.04
N ALA A 157 26.35 -3.51 1.72
CA ALA A 157 26.04 -2.09 1.96
C ALA A 157 24.69 -1.85 2.67
N ALA A 158 24.22 -2.77 3.51
CA ALA A 158 22.93 -2.70 4.16
C ALA A 158 22.69 -1.39 4.94
N HIS A 159 23.70 -0.93 5.69
CA HIS A 159 23.60 0.33 6.46
C HIS A 159 23.59 1.57 5.56
N VAL A 160 24.27 1.51 4.40
CA VAL A 160 24.35 2.62 3.45
C VAL A 160 23.08 2.70 2.62
N LEU A 161 22.67 1.59 2.02
CA LEU A 161 21.48 1.53 1.17
C LEU A 161 20.21 1.75 1.98
N GLY A 162 20.14 1.17 3.16
CA GLY A 162 18.94 1.18 3.98
C GLY A 162 17.89 0.20 3.51
N TYR A 163 16.66 0.38 3.94
CA TYR A 163 15.53 -0.48 3.56
C TYR A 163 14.23 0.31 3.46
N VAL A 164 13.27 -0.27 2.75
CA VAL A 164 11.91 0.24 2.57
C VAL A 164 10.95 -0.56 3.45
N ALA A 165 9.99 0.14 4.05
CA ALA A 165 9.00 -0.46 4.91
C ALA A 165 7.61 0.15 4.72
N GLU A 166 6.57 -0.63 5.08
CA GLU A 166 5.22 -0.12 5.21
C GLU A 166 5.17 0.96 6.29
N VAL A 167 4.55 2.09 5.99
CA VAL A 167 4.40 3.21 6.91
C VAL A 167 3.48 2.86 8.08
N ASP A 168 3.85 3.29 9.26
CA ASP A 168 3.03 3.15 10.45
C ASP A 168 2.32 4.46 10.81
N VAL A 169 1.45 4.41 11.82
CA VAL A 169 0.70 5.60 12.31
C VAL A 169 1.63 6.72 12.77
N ASN A 170 2.78 6.38 13.35
CA ASN A 170 3.73 7.38 13.82
C ASN A 170 4.47 8.05 12.66
N PHE A 171 4.78 7.29 11.61
CA PHE A 171 5.35 7.83 10.38
C PHE A 171 4.36 8.78 9.69
N LEU A 172 3.09 8.37 9.57
CA LEU A 172 2.03 9.21 8.96
C LEU A 172 1.86 10.54 9.68
N LYS A 173 1.86 10.55 11.02
CA LYS A 173 1.78 11.79 11.80
C LYS A 173 2.96 12.75 11.58
N LYS A 174 4.16 12.20 11.32
CA LYS A 174 5.37 13.01 11.07
C LYS A 174 5.45 13.54 9.64
N HIS A 175 4.79 12.87 8.70
CA HIS A 175 4.84 13.14 7.24
C HIS A 175 3.46 13.45 6.67
N GLU A 176 2.57 14.09 7.45
CA GLU A 176 1.18 14.36 7.09
C GLU A 176 1.05 15.18 5.78
N SER A 177 1.99 16.10 5.54
CA SER A 177 2.02 16.94 4.34
C SER A 177 2.50 16.20 3.07
N GLU A 178 3.08 15.02 3.19
CA GLU A 178 3.68 14.28 2.09
C GLU A 178 2.69 13.33 1.38
N GLY A 179 1.45 13.25 1.87
CA GLY A 179 0.37 12.49 1.24
C GLY A 179 0.51 10.97 1.32
N TYR A 180 1.20 10.45 2.32
CA TYR A 180 1.25 9.01 2.59
C TYR A 180 -0.08 8.51 3.17
N GLU A 181 -0.45 7.28 2.79
CA GLU A 181 -1.61 6.58 3.31
C GLU A 181 -1.20 5.25 3.97
N MET A 182 -2.07 4.70 4.81
CA MET A 182 -1.82 3.38 5.40
C MET A 182 -1.69 2.32 4.31
N GLY A 183 -0.61 1.51 4.39
CA GLY A 183 -0.27 0.51 3.38
C GLY A 183 0.78 0.98 2.36
N ASP A 184 1.15 2.26 2.39
CA ASP A 184 2.25 2.78 1.59
C ASP A 184 3.60 2.29 2.10
N TYR A 185 4.60 2.37 1.23
CA TYR A 185 5.98 2.01 1.53
C TYR A 185 6.88 3.22 1.41
N ALA A 186 7.75 3.42 2.41
CA ALA A 186 8.72 4.51 2.45
C ALA A 186 10.10 4.01 2.86
N GLY A 187 11.15 4.73 2.47
CA GLY A 187 12.51 4.50 2.92
C GLY A 187 12.66 4.85 4.40
N MET A 188 13.12 3.90 5.20
CA MET A 188 13.25 4.06 6.66
C MET A 188 14.63 4.48 7.09
N THR A 189 15.67 4.05 6.38
CA THR A 189 17.07 4.32 6.71
C THR A 189 17.91 4.51 5.45
N GLY A 190 19.15 4.96 5.61
CA GLY A 190 20.16 5.04 4.57
C GLY A 190 19.79 5.93 3.37
N LEU A 191 20.26 5.54 2.19
CA LEU A 191 20.00 6.25 0.94
C LEU A 191 18.51 6.19 0.56
N GLU A 192 17.83 5.08 0.85
CA GLU A 192 16.38 4.95 0.61
C GLU A 192 15.58 6.04 1.31
N LYS A 193 15.94 6.38 2.56
CA LYS A 193 15.28 7.45 3.32
C LYS A 193 15.68 8.84 2.82
N ASN A 194 16.99 9.07 2.65
CA ASN A 194 17.50 10.41 2.36
C ASN A 194 17.14 10.88 0.93
N TYR A 195 16.96 9.94 0.01
CA TYR A 195 16.57 10.21 -1.38
C TYR A 195 15.16 9.72 -1.70
N GLU A 196 14.28 9.58 -0.68
CA GLU A 196 12.92 9.10 -0.82
C GLU A 196 12.16 9.85 -1.92
N THR A 197 12.17 11.18 -1.91
CA THR A 197 11.47 12.03 -2.89
C THR A 197 11.93 11.82 -4.34
N VAL A 198 13.19 11.39 -4.51
CA VAL A 198 13.78 11.10 -5.84
C VAL A 198 13.45 9.68 -6.28
N LEU A 199 13.56 8.73 -5.33
CA LEU A 199 13.44 7.30 -5.61
C LEU A 199 11.99 6.83 -5.72
N MET A 200 11.06 7.42 -4.96
CA MET A 200 9.69 6.93 -4.86
C MET A 200 8.87 7.17 -6.14
N GLY A 201 9.21 8.19 -6.96
CA GLY A 201 8.44 8.57 -8.14
C GLY A 201 7.13 9.29 -7.80
N GLN A 202 6.22 9.38 -8.77
CA GLN A 202 4.91 10.00 -8.59
C GLN A 202 3.80 8.97 -8.80
N ARG A 203 2.88 8.89 -7.86
CA ARG A 203 1.75 7.95 -7.92
C ARG A 203 0.77 8.37 -9.00
N GLY A 204 0.26 7.36 -9.71
CA GLY A 204 -0.87 7.52 -10.60
C GLY A 204 -2.19 7.22 -9.86
N VAL A 205 -3.29 7.71 -10.40
CA VAL A 205 -4.64 7.42 -9.87
C VAL A 205 -5.53 7.05 -11.05
N LYS A 206 -6.11 5.85 -11.01
CA LYS A 206 -7.20 5.45 -11.91
C LYS A 206 -8.53 5.56 -11.19
N ARG A 207 -9.51 6.14 -11.88
CA ARG A 207 -10.86 6.33 -11.36
C ARG A 207 -11.83 5.40 -12.05
N PHE A 208 -12.60 4.65 -11.26
CA PHE A 208 -13.59 3.71 -11.75
C PHE A 208 -14.97 4.09 -11.20
N LEU A 209 -16.00 3.90 -12.00
CA LEU A 209 -17.38 3.91 -11.54
C LEU A 209 -17.67 2.64 -10.76
N ARG A 210 -18.32 2.79 -9.62
CA ARG A 210 -18.73 1.70 -8.72
C ARG A 210 -20.22 1.81 -8.44
N ASP A 211 -20.92 0.69 -8.50
CA ASP A 211 -22.34 0.63 -8.14
C ASP A 211 -22.56 0.68 -6.62
N ASN A 212 -23.83 0.71 -6.21
CA ASN A 212 -24.24 0.70 -4.81
C ASN A 212 -23.85 -0.59 -4.04
N LYS A 213 -23.48 -1.66 -4.76
CA LYS A 213 -22.96 -2.91 -4.20
C LYS A 213 -21.45 -2.95 -4.14
N GLY A 214 -20.77 -1.90 -4.59
CA GLY A 214 -19.31 -1.81 -4.61
C GLY A 214 -18.64 -2.41 -5.84
N LYS A 215 -19.40 -2.93 -6.82
CA LYS A 215 -18.85 -3.55 -8.03
C LYS A 215 -18.41 -2.48 -9.03
N ILE A 216 -17.20 -2.65 -9.58
CA ILE A 216 -16.66 -1.77 -10.62
C ILE A 216 -17.42 -1.99 -11.93
N GLN A 217 -17.97 -0.91 -12.50
CA GLN A 217 -18.73 -0.89 -13.74
C GLN A 217 -17.88 -0.53 -14.96
N GLY A 218 -16.79 0.23 -14.73
CA GLY A 218 -15.90 0.68 -15.80
C GLY A 218 -15.07 1.90 -15.38
N PRO A 219 -14.22 2.42 -16.29
CA PRO A 219 -13.47 3.65 -16.03
C PRO A 219 -14.42 4.85 -15.91
N TYR A 220 -14.14 5.73 -14.97
CA TYR A 220 -14.86 6.99 -14.81
C TYR A 220 -14.50 7.93 -15.97
N GLU A 221 -15.52 8.54 -16.64
CA GLU A 221 -15.35 9.45 -17.78
C GLU A 221 -14.29 8.97 -18.80
N LYS A 222 -14.35 7.67 -19.14
CA LYS A 222 -13.40 7.01 -20.07
C LYS A 222 -11.92 7.16 -19.69
N GLY A 223 -11.62 7.49 -18.42
CA GLY A 223 -10.26 7.69 -17.93
C GLY A 223 -9.67 9.10 -18.11
N GLU A 224 -10.48 10.08 -18.51
CA GLU A 224 -10.01 11.46 -18.74
C GLU A 224 -9.38 12.10 -17.49
N PHE A 225 -9.86 11.72 -16.32
CA PHE A 225 -9.34 12.20 -15.03
C PHE A 225 -8.26 11.30 -14.41
N ASP A 226 -7.80 10.28 -15.14
CA ASP A 226 -6.72 9.41 -14.66
C ASP A 226 -5.38 10.15 -14.71
N THR A 227 -4.54 9.89 -13.71
CA THR A 227 -3.15 10.37 -13.70
C THR A 227 -2.22 9.17 -13.86
N VAL A 228 -1.22 9.32 -14.73
CA VAL A 228 -0.23 8.28 -14.99
C VAL A 228 0.79 8.24 -13.86
N ALA A 229 1.18 7.03 -13.43
CA ALA A 229 2.30 6.87 -12.51
C ALA A 229 3.62 7.16 -13.21
N ILE A 230 4.50 7.93 -12.57
CA ILE A 230 5.83 8.27 -13.09
C ILE A 230 6.88 7.58 -12.22
N ALA A 231 7.68 6.71 -12.82
CA ALA A 231 8.75 5.98 -12.12
C ALA A 231 9.75 6.91 -11.42
N GLY A 232 10.30 6.46 -10.31
CA GLY A 232 11.35 7.16 -9.60
C GLY A 232 12.62 7.31 -10.42
N LYS A 233 13.43 8.32 -10.12
CA LYS A 233 14.71 8.54 -10.78
C LYS A 233 15.77 7.60 -10.19
N ASN A 234 16.64 7.09 -11.06
CA ASN A 234 17.74 6.26 -10.64
C ASN A 234 18.83 7.08 -9.94
N LEU A 235 19.46 6.50 -8.93
CA LEU A 235 20.55 7.10 -8.16
C LEU A 235 21.88 6.42 -8.52
N TYR A 236 22.87 7.20 -8.86
CA TYR A 236 24.23 6.74 -9.12
C TYR A 236 25.14 7.14 -7.98
N THR A 237 25.74 6.15 -7.32
CA THR A 237 26.59 6.38 -6.16
C THR A 237 28.07 6.31 -6.54
N SER A 238 28.95 6.83 -5.67
CA SER A 238 30.41 6.67 -5.79
C SER A 238 30.91 5.33 -5.24
N VAL A 239 30.04 4.54 -4.62
CA VAL A 239 30.37 3.24 -4.00
C VAL A 239 30.83 2.25 -5.08
N ASP A 240 31.89 1.50 -4.80
CA ASP A 240 32.30 0.34 -5.58
C ASP A 240 31.90 -0.93 -4.82
N VAL A 241 30.99 -1.72 -5.41
CA VAL A 241 30.44 -2.91 -4.75
C VAL A 241 31.52 -3.91 -4.36
N GLN A 242 32.59 -4.04 -5.16
CA GLN A 242 33.67 -4.99 -4.89
C GLN A 242 34.50 -4.56 -3.67
N VAL A 243 34.81 -3.25 -3.59
CA VAL A 243 35.53 -2.67 -2.42
C VAL A 243 34.65 -2.75 -1.18
N GLN A 244 33.35 -2.48 -1.30
CA GLN A 244 32.40 -2.59 -0.22
C GLN A 244 32.31 -4.01 0.33
N GLN A 245 32.16 -5.02 -0.53
CA GLN A 245 32.14 -6.44 -0.14
C GLN A 245 33.45 -6.87 0.51
N LEU A 246 34.61 -6.39 0.01
CA LEU A 246 35.90 -6.65 0.63
C LEU A 246 35.99 -6.04 2.04
N ALA A 247 35.56 -4.79 2.20
CA ALA A 247 35.56 -4.13 3.49
C ALA A 247 34.67 -4.86 4.52
N GLU A 248 33.47 -5.27 4.13
CA GLU A 248 32.57 -6.06 4.99
C GLU A 248 33.16 -7.42 5.35
N LYS A 249 33.78 -8.11 4.38
CA LYS A 249 34.47 -9.39 4.63
C LYS A 249 35.64 -9.26 5.62
N LEU A 250 36.43 -8.20 5.52
CA LEU A 250 37.56 -7.95 6.41
C LEU A 250 37.12 -7.55 7.84
N LEU A 251 35.92 -6.99 7.97
CA LEU A 251 35.30 -6.66 9.25
C LEU A 251 34.55 -7.84 9.87
N GLN A 252 34.43 -8.96 9.19
CA GLN A 252 33.71 -10.13 9.70
C GLN A 252 34.30 -10.60 11.03
N ASN A 253 33.44 -10.87 12.03
CA ASN A 253 33.80 -11.22 13.42
C ASN A 253 34.56 -10.12 14.18
N LYS A 254 34.43 -8.87 13.77
CA LYS A 254 35.02 -7.70 14.47
C LYS A 254 33.91 -6.68 14.71
N ILE A 255 34.09 -5.83 15.70
CA ILE A 255 33.21 -4.67 15.92
C ILE A 255 33.97 -3.42 15.47
N GLY A 256 33.39 -2.69 14.53
CA GLY A 256 34.02 -1.48 14.03
C GLY A 256 33.48 -1.05 12.67
N SER A 257 34.09 -0.03 12.11
CA SER A 257 33.73 0.50 10.78
C SER A 257 34.97 0.81 9.94
N ALA A 258 34.79 0.76 8.61
CA ALA A 258 35.81 1.14 7.64
C ALA A 258 35.18 2.06 6.58
N VAL A 259 35.83 3.19 6.31
CA VAL A 259 35.39 4.14 5.27
C VAL A 259 36.54 4.40 4.34
N ALA A 260 36.30 4.21 3.03
CA ALA A 260 37.25 4.53 1.98
C ALA A 260 36.73 5.71 1.14
N ILE A 261 37.52 6.77 1.08
CA ILE A 261 37.14 8.03 0.37
C ILE A 261 38.20 8.30 -0.71
N ASN A 262 37.74 8.70 -1.90
CA ASN A 262 38.62 9.20 -2.94
C ASN A 262 39.02 10.66 -2.59
N PRO A 263 40.29 10.94 -2.30
CA PRO A 263 40.71 12.27 -1.85
C PRO A 263 40.58 13.35 -2.94
N LYS A 264 40.56 12.96 -4.22
CA LYS A 264 40.43 13.91 -5.33
C LYS A 264 39.01 14.37 -5.57
N THR A 265 38.02 13.49 -5.32
CA THR A 265 36.60 13.77 -5.63
C THR A 265 35.71 13.90 -4.41
N GLY A 266 36.20 13.52 -3.23
CA GLY A 266 35.41 13.39 -2.01
C GLY A 266 34.42 12.24 -2.03
N GLY A 267 34.36 11.45 -3.11
CA GLY A 267 33.39 10.35 -3.25
C GLY A 267 33.71 9.19 -2.31
N VAL A 268 32.70 8.70 -1.60
CA VAL A 268 32.80 7.53 -0.72
C VAL A 268 32.78 6.29 -1.59
N ILE A 269 33.90 5.52 -1.61
CA ILE A 269 34.07 4.31 -2.39
C ILE A 269 33.50 3.08 -1.66
N ALA A 270 33.67 3.04 -0.33
CA ALA A 270 33.10 2.03 0.55
C ALA A 270 32.84 2.61 1.92
N MET A 271 31.77 2.15 2.57
CA MET A 271 31.43 2.45 3.95
C MET A 271 30.84 1.20 4.58
N ALA A 272 31.64 0.48 5.33
CA ALA A 272 31.24 -0.76 5.98
C ALA A 272 31.20 -0.58 7.50
N SER A 273 30.21 -1.20 8.14
CA SER A 273 30.07 -1.27 9.58
C SER A 273 29.78 -2.70 10.01
N SER A 274 30.38 -3.15 11.08
CA SER A 274 30.17 -4.48 11.64
C SER A 274 29.78 -4.38 13.12
N PRO A 275 28.78 -5.17 13.57
CA PRO A 275 28.09 -6.24 12.85
C PRO A 275 27.22 -5.74 11.70
N GLY A 276 27.29 -6.42 10.55
CA GLY A 276 26.46 -6.18 9.39
C GLY A 276 25.29 -7.16 9.32
N TYR A 277 24.32 -6.90 8.46
CA TYR A 277 23.20 -7.81 8.21
C TYR A 277 22.90 -7.95 6.71
N ASN A 278 22.24 -9.03 6.34
CA ASN A 278 21.78 -9.22 4.97
C ASN A 278 20.52 -8.35 4.73
N PRO A 279 20.58 -7.33 3.85
CA PRO A 279 19.46 -6.44 3.62
C PRO A 279 18.22 -7.13 3.04
N ASN A 280 18.39 -8.24 2.31
CA ASN A 280 17.26 -9.03 1.79
C ASN A 280 16.41 -9.66 2.91
N LEU A 281 16.92 -9.80 4.14
CA LEU A 281 16.12 -10.24 5.28
C LEU A 281 15.14 -9.18 5.76
N LEU A 282 15.33 -7.92 5.37
CA LEU A 282 14.43 -6.81 5.68
C LEU A 282 13.41 -6.56 4.56
N THR A 283 13.42 -7.37 3.50
CA THR A 283 12.40 -7.38 2.45
C THR A 283 11.44 -8.55 2.65
N GLY A 284 10.19 -8.39 2.25
CA GLY A 284 9.21 -9.47 2.27
C GLY A 284 8.67 -9.86 3.65
N SER A 285 8.10 -11.07 3.74
CA SER A 285 7.36 -11.59 4.91
C SER A 285 8.22 -11.77 6.17
N LYS A 286 9.51 -12.07 6.01
CA LYS A 286 10.45 -12.36 7.11
C LYS A 286 10.83 -11.11 7.91
N ARG A 287 10.58 -9.92 7.37
CA ARG A 287 11.03 -8.63 7.93
C ARG A 287 10.67 -8.43 9.41
N ARG A 288 9.41 -8.66 9.81
CA ARG A 288 8.98 -8.43 11.20
C ARG A 288 9.77 -9.25 12.21
N LYS A 289 10.03 -10.53 11.90
CA LYS A 289 10.80 -11.43 12.75
C LYS A 289 12.28 -11.03 12.77
N THR A 290 12.82 -10.62 11.63
CA THR A 290 14.24 -10.26 11.48
C THR A 290 14.57 -8.94 12.16
N ILE A 291 13.75 -7.89 12.02
CA ILE A 291 13.95 -6.62 12.71
C ILE A 291 13.98 -6.81 14.22
N GLY A 292 13.04 -7.60 14.77
CA GLY A 292 13.04 -7.90 16.20
C GLY A 292 14.34 -8.55 16.68
N ARG A 293 14.89 -9.49 15.90
CA ARG A 293 16.20 -10.11 16.20
C ARG A 293 17.34 -9.12 16.08
N LEU A 294 17.41 -8.38 14.97
CA LEU A 294 18.48 -7.39 14.76
C LEU A 294 18.52 -6.29 15.83
N LEU A 295 17.38 -5.90 16.39
CA LEU A 295 17.30 -4.96 17.49
C LEU A 295 17.72 -5.57 18.84
N LEU A 296 17.59 -6.88 18.99
CA LEU A 296 18.01 -7.61 20.20
C LEU A 296 19.49 -8.02 20.15
N ASP A 297 20.04 -8.23 18.94
CA ASP A 297 21.46 -8.60 18.73
C ASP A 297 22.44 -7.43 18.85
N THR A 298 21.99 -6.26 19.30
CA THR A 298 22.84 -5.07 19.56
C THR A 298 23.49 -5.06 20.93
N ALA A 299 23.53 -6.20 21.60
CA ALA A 299 24.19 -6.38 22.89
C ALA A 299 25.62 -6.90 22.77
#